data_d883a8ef3cf266e817f47d8d47615cd3
#
_entry.id   d883a8ef3cf266e817f47d8d47615cd3
#
_cell.length_a   1.000
_cell.length_b   1.000
_cell.length_c   1.000
_cell.angle_alpha   90.00
_cell.angle_beta   90.00
_cell.angle_gamma   90.00
#
_symmetry.space_group_name_H-M   'P 1'
#
loop_
_entity.id
_entity.type
_entity.pdbx_description
1 polymer ?
#
loop_
_entity_poly.entity_id
_entity_poly.type
_entity_poly.pdbx_seq_one_letter_code
_entity_poly.pdbx_strand_id
1 'polypeptide(L)'
;MGAIDAMSDRAADTRQAPRRWRAPGSHTLVALIATLGLAGCVGDLLDVRDPDIVPPDDLTGEAGLATLRAGALGDFARALGGSAAGHGGTPALIHYSDVFTDAFTYSGTFPTRREPDQRSIQERNGSMLTVYTGLHRARAAAANTAATIEAAGASGDFRLSEMQSVVAFTFILFGEHYCAGVPFSTAAPGGELIFGQPLTTAQMFDSAVVWADRALASAGSAAPQASLAAVAKGRALLNLARFPEAATAVTAVPADFTYLAEFSANTRQEEIGLYLLTRVDRQFSVSDGEGGGLPYRSANDPRVPWTQIPGELGQDGVTPFYRQMKYDAPDAPVVFASGIEARLIEAEAALQANDLTTFGNIHTALRATVLLGAVDPTAMTATEREDFHFQERAFWLWLTAHRFGDLRRLARQYGRPVESVFPSGPYFKGGTFGVDVNFPIPIEEQNNPNFTGCIDRNP
;
A
#
# COMPACT_ATOMS: atom_id res chain seq x y z
N MET A 1 -9.58 64.98 8.65
CA MET A 1 -8.50 65.97 8.52
C MET A 1 -7.56 65.37 7.53
N GLY A 2 -7.53 65.72 6.38
CA GLY A 2 -7.37 66.85 5.45
C GLY A 2 -6.56 66.27 4.33
N ALA A 3 -7.01 66.07 3.12
CA ALA A 3 -7.23 67.04 2.04
C ALA A 3 -5.90 67.37 1.38
N ILE A 4 -5.76 67.23 0.13
CA ILE A 4 -6.18 67.90 -1.07
C ILE A 4 -4.99 67.93 -2.07
N ASP A 5 -5.22 67.58 -3.33
CA ASP A 5 -5.05 68.22 -4.59
C ASP A 5 -3.62 68.59 -5.05
N ALA A 6 -3.27 68.64 -6.31
CA ALA A 6 -3.99 69.06 -7.51
C ALA A 6 -3.24 68.71 -8.81
N MET A 7 -4.03 68.60 -9.84
CA MET A 7 -3.81 68.77 -11.28
C MET A 7 -2.77 69.84 -11.70
N SER A 8 -2.08 69.60 -12.83
CA SER A 8 -2.08 70.66 -13.88
C SER A 8 -1.63 70.11 -15.25
N ASP A 9 -2.45 70.41 -16.22
CA ASP A 9 -2.32 70.43 -17.68
C ASP A 9 -1.13 71.25 -18.21
N ARG A 10 -0.70 70.93 -19.45
CA ARG A 10 -0.54 71.78 -20.63
C ARG A 10 0.21 71.04 -21.75
N ALA A 11 -0.45 70.72 -22.85
CA ALA A 11 -0.68 71.49 -24.05
C ALA A 11 0.48 71.51 -25.05
N ALA A 12 0.20 70.90 -26.18
CA ALA A 12 0.63 71.00 -27.54
C ALA A 12 1.73 72.03 -27.97
N ASP A 13 2.64 71.56 -28.83
CA ASP A 13 3.12 72.45 -29.94
C ASP A 13 3.39 71.62 -31.20
N THR A 14 2.71 72.02 -32.27
CA THR A 14 2.79 71.54 -33.66
C THR A 14 3.86 72.32 -34.35
N ARG A 15 4.88 71.67 -34.97
CA ARG A 15 5.60 72.21 -36.09
C ARG A 15 5.89 71.16 -37.18
N GLN A 16 5.25 71.34 -38.33
CA GLN A 16 5.56 70.68 -39.61
C GLN A 16 6.85 71.29 -40.26
N ALA A 17 7.66 70.43 -40.89
CA ALA A 17 8.57 70.79 -42.00
C ALA A 17 9.13 69.50 -42.65
N PRO A 18 9.73 69.50 -43.85
CA PRO A 18 9.04 69.11 -45.07
C PRO A 18 9.58 67.80 -45.68
N ARG A 19 8.78 67.23 -46.58
CA ARG A 19 9.07 66.02 -47.38
C ARG A 19 10.36 66.20 -48.21
N ARG A 20 11.29 65.23 -48.10
CA ARG A 20 12.26 64.92 -49.15
C ARG A 20 12.06 63.51 -49.64
N TRP A 21 11.74 63.39 -50.91
CA TRP A 21 11.76 62.16 -51.66
C TRP A 21 13.21 61.66 -51.80
N ARG A 22 13.43 60.39 -51.47
CA ARG A 22 14.59 59.62 -51.95
C ARG A 22 14.12 58.26 -52.44
N ALA A 23 14.68 57.85 -53.57
CA ALA A 23 14.41 56.65 -54.34
C ALA A 23 14.61 55.36 -53.61
N PRO A 24 13.95 54.26 -54.03
CA PRO A 24 14.06 52.94 -53.38
C PRO A 24 15.38 52.28 -53.87
N GLY A 25 16.28 52.04 -52.92
CA GLY A 25 17.53 51.32 -53.15
C GLY A 25 17.67 50.17 -52.16
N SER A 26 17.78 48.98 -52.68
CA SER A 26 18.54 47.80 -52.22
C SER A 26 18.37 47.20 -50.84
N HIS A 27 17.38 47.58 -50.00
CA HIS A 27 17.19 46.96 -48.70
C HIS A 27 16.06 45.90 -48.62
N THR A 28 15.27 45.74 -49.69
CA THR A 28 14.16 44.78 -49.76
C THR A 28 14.60 43.35 -50.07
N LEU A 29 15.80 43.14 -50.60
CA LEU A 29 16.31 41.82 -50.96
C LEU A 29 16.96 41.12 -49.73
N VAL A 30 17.50 41.89 -48.77
CA VAL A 30 18.13 41.32 -47.52
C VAL A 30 17.09 40.93 -46.49
N ALA A 31 15.94 41.63 -46.44
CA ALA A 31 14.85 41.28 -45.53
C ALA A 31 14.13 39.99 -45.92
N LEU A 32 14.08 39.64 -47.22
CA LEU A 32 13.42 38.41 -47.68
C LEU A 32 14.27 37.15 -47.46
N ILE A 33 15.60 37.29 -47.42
CA ILE A 33 16.53 36.17 -47.15
C ILE A 33 16.62 35.89 -45.62
N ALA A 34 16.45 36.90 -44.76
CA ALA A 34 16.43 36.74 -43.33
C ALA A 34 15.13 36.05 -42.79
N THR A 35 14.02 36.18 -43.54
CA THR A 35 12.74 35.53 -43.14
C THR A 35 12.62 34.07 -43.58
N LEU A 36 13.39 33.61 -44.58
CA LEU A 36 13.43 32.19 -44.97
C LEU A 36 14.40 31.33 -44.11
N GLY A 37 15.34 31.96 -43.40
CA GLY A 37 16.28 31.25 -42.52
C GLY A 37 15.76 30.93 -41.12
N LEU A 38 14.61 31.50 -40.72
CA LEU A 38 13.99 31.26 -39.38
C LEU A 38 12.85 30.23 -39.36
N ALA A 39 12.50 29.68 -40.53
CA ALA A 39 11.43 28.67 -40.63
C ALA A 39 11.94 27.21 -40.48
N GLY A 40 13.25 27.01 -40.24
CA GLY A 40 13.87 25.68 -40.27
C GLY A 40 14.14 25.00 -38.93
N CYS A 41 13.88 25.62 -37.78
CA CYS A 41 14.26 25.05 -36.48
C CYS A 41 13.25 25.33 -35.35
N VAL A 42 11.96 25.39 -35.64
CA VAL A 42 10.95 25.64 -34.57
C VAL A 42 10.24 24.36 -34.14
N GLY A 43 10.43 23.25 -34.83
CA GLY A 43 9.81 21.96 -34.49
C GLY A 43 10.37 21.31 -33.20
N ASP A 44 11.70 21.43 -33.00
CA ASP A 44 12.37 20.73 -31.88
C ASP A 44 12.56 21.59 -30.62
N LEU A 45 12.43 22.92 -30.73
CA LEU A 45 12.69 23.82 -29.61
C LEU A 45 11.53 23.96 -28.63
N LEU A 46 10.34 23.43 -28.97
CA LEU A 46 9.13 23.45 -28.15
C LEU A 46 8.75 22.05 -27.64
N ASP A 47 9.50 21.04 -28.02
CA ASP A 47 9.33 19.69 -27.51
C ASP A 47 10.11 19.58 -26.20
N VAL A 48 9.59 20.23 -25.15
CA VAL A 48 10.09 20.08 -23.77
C VAL A 48 9.67 18.71 -23.32
N ARG A 49 10.54 17.72 -23.49
CA ARG A 49 10.36 16.42 -22.85
C ARG A 49 10.59 16.63 -21.36
N ASP A 50 9.52 16.49 -20.60
CA ASP A 50 9.63 16.41 -19.15
C ASP A 50 10.40 15.12 -18.82
N PRO A 51 11.60 15.19 -18.21
CA PRO A 51 12.40 14.00 -17.91
C PRO A 51 11.70 13.05 -16.93
N ASP A 52 10.67 13.53 -16.23
CA ASP A 52 9.89 12.73 -15.28
C ASP A 52 8.68 12.04 -15.95
N ILE A 53 8.39 12.32 -17.22
CA ILE A 53 7.29 11.71 -17.99
C ILE A 53 7.89 10.85 -19.11
N VAL A 54 7.65 9.54 -19.02
CA VAL A 54 8.00 8.62 -20.11
C VAL A 54 6.88 8.65 -21.16
N PRO A 55 7.13 9.11 -22.40
CA PRO A 55 6.12 9.13 -23.46
C PRO A 55 5.58 7.72 -23.75
N PRO A 56 4.31 7.56 -24.15
CA PRO A 56 3.73 6.26 -24.48
C PRO A 56 4.53 5.48 -25.53
N ASP A 57 5.13 6.16 -26.51
CA ASP A 57 5.93 5.55 -27.56
C ASP A 57 7.24 4.93 -27.03
N ASP A 58 7.78 5.47 -25.94
CA ASP A 58 8.98 4.96 -25.27
C ASP A 58 8.67 3.77 -24.33
N LEU A 59 7.39 3.49 -24.08
CA LEU A 59 6.92 2.35 -23.28
C LEU A 59 6.78 1.04 -24.09
N THR A 60 7.25 1.03 -25.32
CA THR A 60 7.24 -0.14 -26.21
C THR A 60 8.55 -0.93 -26.12
N GLY A 61 8.48 -2.22 -26.42
CA GLY A 61 9.65 -3.12 -26.40
C GLY A 61 10.16 -3.41 -24.99
N GLU A 62 11.34 -4.01 -24.89
CA GLU A 62 11.89 -4.55 -23.64
C GLU A 62 12.15 -3.47 -22.57
N ALA A 63 12.72 -2.33 -22.95
CA ALA A 63 12.98 -1.23 -22.03
C ALA A 63 11.68 -0.61 -21.50
N GLY A 64 10.66 -0.49 -22.34
CA GLY A 64 9.34 0.00 -21.95
C GLY A 64 8.65 -0.94 -20.95
N LEU A 65 8.66 -2.23 -21.22
CA LEU A 65 8.09 -3.24 -20.30
C LEU A 65 8.83 -3.25 -18.95
N ALA A 66 10.16 -3.09 -18.95
CA ALA A 66 10.94 -3.00 -17.71
C ALA A 66 10.55 -1.74 -16.90
N THR A 67 10.35 -0.60 -17.57
CA THR A 67 9.94 0.65 -16.94
C THR A 67 8.53 0.55 -16.34
N LEU A 68 7.57 0.01 -17.08
CA LEU A 68 6.21 -0.22 -16.59
C LEU A 68 6.19 -1.13 -15.36
N ARG A 69 6.95 -2.23 -15.39
CA ARG A 69 7.11 -3.12 -14.25
C ARG A 69 7.67 -2.40 -13.04
N ALA A 70 8.76 -1.66 -13.20
CA ALA A 70 9.38 -0.92 -12.10
C ALA A 70 8.43 0.11 -11.49
N GLY A 71 7.67 0.83 -12.33
CA GLY A 71 6.64 1.77 -11.87
C GLY A 71 5.53 1.10 -11.07
N ALA A 72 5.01 -0.03 -11.57
CA ALA A 72 3.95 -0.78 -10.87
C ALA A 72 4.41 -1.34 -9.51
N LEU A 73 5.63 -1.89 -9.44
CA LEU A 73 6.22 -2.37 -8.20
C LEU A 73 6.49 -1.22 -7.22
N GLY A 74 6.97 -0.07 -7.71
CA GLY A 74 7.18 1.13 -6.90
C GLY A 74 5.88 1.69 -6.32
N ASP A 75 4.79 1.71 -7.10
CA ASP A 75 3.46 2.11 -6.61
C ASP A 75 2.95 1.13 -5.55
N PHE A 76 3.15 -0.18 -5.73
CA PHE A 76 2.77 -1.18 -4.75
C PHE A 76 3.59 -1.07 -3.46
N ALA A 77 4.91 -0.91 -3.56
CA ALA A 77 5.78 -0.71 -2.40
C ALA A 77 5.33 0.51 -1.58
N ARG A 78 5.07 1.65 -2.24
CA ARG A 78 4.57 2.87 -1.58
C ARG A 78 3.18 2.68 -0.96
N ALA A 79 2.30 1.93 -1.60
CA ALA A 79 0.98 1.62 -1.05
C ALA A 79 1.07 0.79 0.24
N LEU A 80 2.10 -0.05 0.39
CA LEU A 80 2.36 -0.84 1.60
C LEU A 80 3.09 -0.04 2.68
N GLY A 81 4.31 0.41 2.39
CA GLY A 81 5.24 0.95 3.39
C GLY A 81 5.26 2.46 3.49
N GLY A 82 4.52 3.16 2.60
CA GLY A 82 4.50 4.62 2.58
C GLY A 82 5.74 5.24 1.95
N SER A 83 5.91 6.54 2.20
CA SER A 83 7.02 7.33 1.68
C SER A 83 7.50 8.35 2.71
N ALA A 84 8.78 8.69 2.67
CA ALA A 84 9.32 9.78 3.48
C ALA A 84 9.02 11.17 2.89
N ALA A 85 8.42 11.25 1.71
CA ALA A 85 8.02 12.52 1.09
C ALA A 85 6.78 13.12 1.75
N GLY A 86 6.61 14.43 1.56
CA GLY A 86 5.50 15.20 2.11
C GLY A 86 5.77 15.71 3.54
N HIS A 87 4.89 16.58 4.01
CA HIS A 87 5.01 17.15 5.36
C HIS A 87 4.71 16.09 6.43
N GLY A 88 5.73 15.73 7.21
CA GLY A 88 5.63 14.68 8.22
C GLY A 88 5.48 13.27 7.63
N GLY A 89 6.02 13.02 6.41
CA GLY A 89 5.95 11.75 5.72
C GLY A 89 4.54 11.33 5.28
N THR A 90 4.45 10.31 4.44
CA THR A 90 3.19 9.74 3.96
C THR A 90 3.02 8.33 4.51
N PRO A 91 2.21 8.12 5.56
CA PRO A 91 1.86 6.79 6.03
C PRO A 91 1.06 6.04 4.98
N ALA A 92 1.14 4.72 5.00
CA ALA A 92 0.42 3.84 4.09
C ALA A 92 -0.20 2.66 4.83
N LEU A 93 -0.58 1.62 4.10
CA LEU A 93 -1.41 0.53 4.62
C LEU A 93 -0.85 -0.09 5.90
N ILE A 94 0.46 -0.43 5.95
CA ILE A 94 1.06 -1.07 7.13
C ILE A 94 0.91 -0.20 8.38
N HIS A 95 1.14 1.11 8.28
CA HIS A 95 0.99 2.00 9.44
C HIS A 95 -0.43 1.96 10.01
N TYR A 96 -1.44 2.08 9.13
CA TYR A 96 -2.83 2.17 9.57
C TYR A 96 -3.44 0.81 9.90
N SER A 97 -3.02 -0.26 9.23
CA SER A 97 -3.36 -1.63 9.60
C SER A 97 -2.87 -1.96 11.01
N ASP A 98 -1.60 -1.69 11.27
CA ASP A 98 -0.94 -2.11 12.50
C ASP A 98 -1.28 -1.20 13.71
N VAL A 99 -1.66 0.07 13.48
CA VAL A 99 -2.17 0.96 14.52
C VAL A 99 -3.66 0.74 14.81
N PHE A 100 -4.46 0.34 13.80
CA PHE A 100 -5.87 -0.01 13.97
C PHE A 100 -6.05 -1.30 14.80
N THR A 101 -5.07 -2.17 14.71
CA THR A 101 -4.99 -3.40 15.47
C THR A 101 -4.24 -3.17 16.80
N ASP A 102 -3.29 -4.01 17.13
CA ASP A 102 -2.58 -4.00 18.41
C ASP A 102 -1.06 -3.94 18.27
N ALA A 103 -0.52 -3.72 17.05
CA ALA A 103 0.94 -3.74 16.84
C ALA A 103 1.62 -2.39 17.04
N PHE A 104 0.91 -1.29 16.76
CA PHE A 104 1.36 0.08 17.01
C PHE A 104 0.35 0.87 17.85
N THR A 105 0.84 1.93 18.51
CA THR A 105 0.04 3.03 19.04
C THR A 105 0.44 4.33 18.34
N TYR A 106 -0.50 5.25 18.12
CA TYR A 106 -0.21 6.52 17.49
C TYR A 106 0.29 7.56 18.51
N SER A 107 1.56 7.90 18.42
CA SER A 107 2.25 8.88 19.26
C SER A 107 2.49 10.23 18.57
N GLY A 108 1.78 10.48 17.46
CA GLY A 108 1.86 11.74 16.73
C GLY A 108 0.76 12.75 17.07
N THR A 109 0.73 13.87 16.32
CA THR A 109 -0.17 15.00 16.55
C THR A 109 -1.26 15.18 15.50
N PHE A 110 -1.21 14.43 14.37
CA PHE A 110 -2.21 14.58 13.30
C PHE A 110 -3.53 13.89 13.66
N PRO A 111 -4.67 14.62 13.77
CA PRO A 111 -5.95 14.02 14.16
C PRO A 111 -6.40 12.89 13.22
N THR A 112 -6.24 13.06 11.90
CA THR A 112 -6.64 12.08 10.90
C THR A 112 -5.84 10.77 10.99
N ARG A 113 -4.59 10.81 11.49
CA ARG A 113 -3.76 9.62 11.73
C ARG A 113 -4.11 8.91 13.03
N ARG A 114 -4.74 9.63 13.99
CA ARG A 114 -5.19 9.07 15.26
C ARG A 114 -6.51 8.31 15.13
N GLU A 115 -7.38 8.69 14.19
CA GLU A 115 -8.68 8.03 14.02
C GLU A 115 -8.58 6.50 13.83
N PRO A 116 -7.66 5.95 12.99
CA PRO A 116 -7.43 4.50 12.92
C PRO A 116 -6.99 3.88 14.24
N ASP A 117 -6.07 4.50 14.98
CA ASP A 117 -5.62 4.03 16.29
C ASP A 117 -6.77 3.96 17.32
N GLN A 118 -7.68 4.92 17.23
CA GLN A 118 -8.86 4.97 18.09
C GLN A 118 -10.02 4.08 17.60
N ARG A 119 -9.91 3.41 16.45
CA ARG A 119 -11.01 2.64 15.81
C ARG A 119 -12.28 3.47 15.59
N SER A 120 -12.12 4.72 15.14
CA SER A 120 -13.22 5.67 14.91
C SER A 120 -12.91 6.54 13.68
N ILE A 121 -12.98 5.93 12.49
CA ILE A 121 -12.55 6.53 11.24
C ILE A 121 -13.71 7.25 10.54
N GLN A 122 -13.49 8.51 10.21
CA GLN A 122 -14.45 9.29 9.42
C GLN A 122 -14.26 9.00 7.91
N GLU A 123 -15.35 8.87 7.16
CA GLU A 123 -15.32 8.66 5.69
C GLU A 123 -14.58 9.79 4.94
N ARG A 124 -14.52 10.99 5.54
CA ARG A 124 -13.81 12.17 5.01
C ARG A 124 -12.34 12.26 5.45
N ASN A 125 -11.80 11.20 6.05
CA ASN A 125 -10.42 11.19 6.51
C ASN A 125 -9.44 11.19 5.32
N GLY A 126 -8.76 12.32 5.08
CA GLY A 126 -7.82 12.48 3.97
C GLY A 126 -6.59 11.56 4.06
N SER A 127 -6.20 11.13 5.27
CA SER A 127 -5.12 10.15 5.44
C SER A 127 -5.55 8.76 4.94
N MET A 128 -6.79 8.37 5.21
CA MET A 128 -7.34 7.10 4.73
C MET A 128 -7.63 7.14 3.23
N LEU A 129 -8.04 8.29 2.67
CA LEU A 129 -8.14 8.49 1.22
C LEU A 129 -6.81 8.23 0.52
N THR A 130 -5.69 8.67 1.12
CA THR A 130 -4.34 8.43 0.55
C THR A 130 -4.03 6.93 0.47
N VAL A 131 -4.37 6.14 1.49
CA VAL A 131 -4.19 4.67 1.47
C VAL A 131 -5.06 4.02 0.40
N TYR A 132 -6.33 4.39 0.36
CA TYR A 132 -7.30 3.87 -0.60
C TYR A 132 -6.86 4.11 -2.06
N THR A 133 -6.54 5.36 -2.37
CA THR A 133 -6.08 5.74 -3.72
C THR A 133 -4.72 5.12 -4.07
N GLY A 134 -3.82 4.97 -3.08
CA GLY A 134 -2.54 4.29 -3.25
C GLY A 134 -2.71 2.83 -3.68
N LEU A 135 -3.58 2.07 -3.01
CA LEU A 135 -3.89 0.68 -3.38
C LEU A 135 -4.54 0.57 -4.76
N HIS A 136 -5.49 1.46 -5.10
CA HIS A 136 -6.10 1.48 -6.44
C HIS A 136 -5.10 1.83 -7.53
N ARG A 137 -4.16 2.76 -7.29
CA ARG A 137 -3.08 3.09 -8.21
C ARG A 137 -2.19 1.88 -8.46
N ALA A 138 -1.72 1.22 -7.40
CA ALA A 138 -0.90 0.02 -7.50
C ALA A 138 -1.61 -1.08 -8.30
N ARG A 139 -2.91 -1.32 -8.03
CA ARG A 139 -3.73 -2.27 -8.79
C ARG A 139 -3.80 -1.91 -10.28
N ALA A 140 -4.11 -0.66 -10.59
CA ALA A 140 -4.27 -0.22 -11.96
C ALA A 140 -2.94 -0.27 -12.72
N ALA A 141 -1.83 0.16 -12.12
CA ALA A 141 -0.51 0.09 -12.72
C ALA A 141 -0.11 -1.35 -13.04
N ALA A 142 -0.29 -2.28 -12.08
CA ALA A 142 0.01 -3.70 -12.29
C ALA A 142 -0.90 -4.33 -13.36
N ALA A 143 -2.21 -4.05 -13.35
CA ALA A 143 -3.15 -4.58 -14.34
C ALA A 143 -2.86 -4.06 -15.76
N ASN A 144 -2.56 -2.78 -15.90
CA ASN A 144 -2.21 -2.18 -17.20
C ASN A 144 -0.87 -2.73 -17.71
N THR A 145 0.12 -2.91 -16.84
CA THR A 145 1.40 -3.53 -17.20
C THR A 145 1.21 -4.98 -17.65
N ALA A 146 0.41 -5.77 -16.94
CA ALA A 146 0.08 -7.14 -17.35
C ALA A 146 -0.59 -7.17 -18.72
N ALA A 147 -1.57 -6.31 -18.97
CA ALA A 147 -2.25 -6.20 -20.27
C ALA A 147 -1.27 -5.81 -21.40
N THR A 148 -0.32 -4.92 -21.13
CA THR A 148 0.72 -4.51 -22.11
C THR A 148 1.65 -5.67 -22.45
N ILE A 149 2.07 -6.46 -21.45
CA ILE A 149 2.91 -7.66 -21.65
C ILE A 149 2.14 -8.72 -22.47
N GLU A 150 0.87 -8.95 -22.16
CA GLU A 150 0.00 -9.88 -22.93
C GLU A 150 -0.15 -9.42 -24.40
N ALA A 151 -0.40 -8.13 -24.62
CA ALA A 151 -0.54 -7.54 -25.96
C ALA A 151 0.76 -7.63 -26.78
N ALA A 152 1.93 -7.60 -26.12
CA ALA A 152 3.23 -7.81 -26.75
C ALA A 152 3.50 -9.28 -27.12
N GLY A 153 2.59 -10.21 -26.81
CA GLY A 153 2.74 -11.64 -27.08
C GLY A 153 3.76 -12.36 -26.20
N ALA A 154 4.16 -11.76 -25.09
CA ALA A 154 5.16 -12.27 -24.16
C ALA A 154 4.54 -13.22 -23.10
N SER A 155 3.79 -14.23 -23.53
CA SER A 155 3.05 -15.14 -22.64
C SER A 155 3.92 -15.99 -21.69
N GLY A 156 5.22 -16.09 -21.93
CA GLY A 156 6.18 -16.79 -21.05
C GLY A 156 7.05 -15.84 -20.23
N ASP A 157 6.74 -14.55 -20.24
CA ASP A 157 7.50 -13.54 -19.51
C ASP A 157 7.14 -13.60 -18.01
N PHE A 158 8.13 -13.81 -17.17
CA PHE A 158 7.94 -13.84 -15.70
C PHE A 158 7.28 -12.58 -15.14
N ARG A 159 7.46 -11.44 -15.80
CA ARG A 159 6.86 -10.16 -15.42
C ARG A 159 5.33 -10.20 -15.48
N LEU A 160 4.76 -10.96 -16.41
CA LEU A 160 3.30 -11.15 -16.51
C LEU A 160 2.74 -11.79 -15.24
N SER A 161 3.33 -12.93 -14.83
CA SER A 161 2.94 -13.61 -13.59
C SER A 161 3.10 -12.72 -12.35
N GLU A 162 4.19 -11.97 -12.30
CA GLU A 162 4.46 -11.04 -11.20
C GLU A 162 3.41 -9.92 -11.11
N MET A 163 3.07 -9.28 -12.23
CA MET A 163 2.05 -8.22 -12.26
C MET A 163 0.66 -8.74 -11.92
N GLN A 164 0.30 -9.92 -12.43
CA GLN A 164 -0.96 -10.59 -12.09
C GLN A 164 -1.02 -10.94 -10.60
N SER A 165 0.10 -11.35 -9.99
CA SER A 165 0.19 -11.60 -8.54
C SER A 165 0.01 -10.31 -7.74
N VAL A 166 0.62 -9.20 -8.15
CA VAL A 166 0.43 -7.89 -7.51
C VAL A 166 -1.04 -7.47 -7.54
N VAL A 167 -1.74 -7.66 -8.67
CA VAL A 167 -3.19 -7.41 -8.74
C VAL A 167 -3.94 -8.27 -7.73
N ALA A 168 -3.63 -9.58 -7.64
CA ALA A 168 -4.24 -10.48 -6.67
C ALA A 168 -4.04 -9.98 -5.23
N PHE A 169 -2.83 -9.59 -4.86
CA PHE A 169 -2.54 -9.01 -3.54
C PHE A 169 -3.33 -7.74 -3.26
N THR A 170 -3.52 -6.85 -4.25
CA THR A 170 -4.33 -5.64 -4.01
C THR A 170 -5.79 -5.98 -3.69
N PHE A 171 -6.39 -6.97 -4.36
CA PHE A 171 -7.73 -7.44 -4.02
C PHE A 171 -7.79 -8.06 -2.61
N ILE A 172 -6.77 -8.83 -2.21
CA ILE A 172 -6.66 -9.37 -0.84
C ILE A 172 -6.61 -8.23 0.17
N LEU A 173 -5.75 -7.22 -0.06
CA LEU A 173 -5.58 -6.10 0.86
C LEU A 173 -6.86 -5.26 0.98
N PHE A 174 -7.62 -5.06 -0.10
CA PHE A 174 -8.93 -4.43 0.00
C PHE A 174 -9.90 -5.29 0.82
N GLY A 175 -9.98 -6.60 0.55
CA GLY A 175 -10.86 -7.51 1.26
C GLY A 175 -10.54 -7.63 2.76
N GLU A 176 -9.27 -7.55 3.14
CA GLU A 176 -8.83 -7.64 4.54
C GLU A 176 -9.01 -6.34 5.33
N HIS A 177 -8.98 -5.17 4.67
CA HIS A 177 -8.94 -3.89 5.39
C HIS A 177 -10.22 -3.07 5.27
N TYR A 178 -10.89 -3.09 4.12
CA TYR A 178 -12.05 -2.24 3.87
C TYR A 178 -13.37 -2.95 4.15
N CYS A 179 -14.43 -2.18 4.34
CA CYS A 179 -15.79 -2.71 4.35
C CYS A 179 -16.16 -3.26 2.96
N ALA A 180 -17.16 -4.12 2.91
CA ALA A 180 -17.73 -4.58 1.65
C ALA A 180 -18.31 -3.40 0.85
N GLY A 181 -18.20 -3.43 -0.48
CA GLY A 181 -18.73 -2.37 -1.34
C GLY A 181 -17.67 -1.56 -2.09
N VAL A 182 -16.38 -1.94 -2.02
CA VAL A 182 -15.32 -1.29 -2.80
C VAL A 182 -15.57 -1.48 -4.29
N PRO A 183 -15.69 -0.39 -5.09
CA PRO A 183 -15.77 -0.49 -6.54
C PRO A 183 -14.37 -0.50 -7.17
N PHE A 184 -14.20 -1.30 -8.22
CA PHE A 184 -12.92 -1.47 -8.90
C PHE A 184 -12.99 -0.87 -10.31
N SER A 185 -13.01 0.44 -10.41
CA SER A 185 -13.04 1.17 -11.67
C SER A 185 -11.75 0.98 -12.48
N THR A 186 -11.86 1.09 -13.81
CA THR A 186 -10.77 0.98 -14.78
C THR A 186 -10.86 2.09 -15.82
N ALA A 187 -9.82 2.28 -16.62
CA ALA A 187 -9.86 3.14 -17.79
C ALA A 187 -9.81 2.28 -19.06
N ALA A 188 -10.67 2.61 -20.04
CA ALA A 188 -10.60 2.04 -21.39
C ALA A 188 -9.35 2.54 -22.13
N PRO A 189 -8.95 1.86 -23.25
CA PRO A 189 -7.90 2.33 -24.13
C PRO A 189 -8.21 3.67 -24.73
N GLY A 190 -8.34 4.67 -24.40
CA GLY A 190 -8.77 6.01 -24.85
C GLY A 190 -9.05 6.95 -23.68
N GLY A 191 -8.85 6.44 -22.44
CA GLY A 191 -8.95 7.23 -21.23
C GLY A 191 -10.39 7.38 -20.67
N GLU A 192 -11.39 6.77 -21.31
CA GLU A 192 -12.75 6.73 -20.77
C GLU A 192 -12.79 5.92 -19.47
N LEU A 193 -13.37 6.51 -18.43
CA LEU A 193 -13.51 5.86 -17.13
C LEU A 193 -14.65 4.85 -17.14
N ILE A 194 -14.33 3.60 -16.82
CA ILE A 194 -15.31 2.52 -16.63
C ILE A 194 -15.55 2.36 -15.13
N PHE A 195 -16.71 2.79 -14.68
CA PHE A 195 -17.08 2.71 -13.27
C PHE A 195 -17.32 1.27 -12.83
N GLY A 196 -16.54 0.81 -11.86
CA GLY A 196 -16.67 -0.51 -11.28
C GLY A 196 -17.93 -0.67 -10.44
N GLN A 197 -18.45 -1.90 -10.36
CA GLN A 197 -19.50 -2.26 -9.42
C GLN A 197 -18.89 -2.49 -8.04
N PRO A 198 -19.62 -2.17 -6.96
CA PRO A 198 -19.22 -2.50 -5.60
C PRO A 198 -19.12 -4.02 -5.41
N LEU A 199 -17.99 -4.49 -4.86
CA LEU A 199 -17.78 -5.91 -4.58
C LEU A 199 -17.97 -6.20 -3.09
N THR A 200 -18.60 -7.34 -2.78
CA THR A 200 -18.57 -7.89 -1.42
C THR A 200 -17.18 -8.35 -1.03
N THR A 201 -16.93 -8.50 0.27
CA THR A 201 -15.65 -9.02 0.78
C THR A 201 -15.29 -10.38 0.15
N ALA A 202 -16.25 -11.29 0.03
CA ALA A 202 -16.04 -12.58 -0.62
C ALA A 202 -15.68 -12.43 -2.11
N GLN A 203 -16.37 -11.55 -2.85
CA GLN A 203 -16.07 -11.30 -4.27
C GLN A 203 -14.68 -10.68 -4.47
N MET A 204 -14.19 -9.87 -3.53
CA MET A 204 -12.81 -9.37 -3.58
C MET A 204 -11.81 -10.52 -3.48
N PHE A 205 -12.00 -11.45 -2.53
CA PHE A 205 -11.12 -12.63 -2.40
C PHE A 205 -11.27 -13.62 -3.57
N ASP A 206 -12.48 -13.83 -4.12
CA ASP A 206 -12.68 -14.64 -5.33
C ASP A 206 -11.94 -14.01 -6.54
N SER A 207 -11.97 -12.67 -6.67
CA SER A 207 -11.21 -11.95 -7.68
C SER A 207 -9.70 -12.17 -7.50
N ALA A 208 -9.22 -12.16 -6.25
CA ALA A 208 -7.82 -12.45 -5.94
C ALA A 208 -7.43 -13.87 -6.36
N VAL A 209 -8.28 -14.87 -6.11
CA VAL A 209 -8.05 -16.27 -6.55
C VAL A 209 -7.94 -16.33 -8.08
N VAL A 210 -8.86 -15.67 -8.81
CA VAL A 210 -8.82 -15.64 -10.29
C VAL A 210 -7.51 -15.03 -10.81
N TRP A 211 -7.06 -13.92 -10.23
CA TRP A 211 -5.80 -13.29 -10.63
C TRP A 211 -4.57 -14.15 -10.27
N ALA A 212 -4.59 -14.78 -9.10
CA ALA A 212 -3.53 -15.71 -8.70
C ALA A 212 -3.46 -16.95 -9.60
N ASP A 213 -4.61 -17.48 -10.05
CA ASP A 213 -4.66 -18.58 -11.01
C ASP A 213 -4.07 -18.20 -12.38
N ARG A 214 -4.38 -16.99 -12.86
CA ARG A 214 -3.73 -16.44 -14.07
C ARG A 214 -2.21 -16.32 -13.88
N ALA A 215 -1.79 -15.81 -12.73
CA ALA A 215 -0.37 -15.67 -12.40
C ALA A 215 0.34 -17.02 -12.36
N LEU A 216 -0.26 -18.06 -11.77
CA LEU A 216 0.28 -19.43 -11.78
C LEU A 216 0.40 -19.99 -13.20
N ALA A 217 -0.61 -19.76 -14.04
CA ALA A 217 -0.59 -20.19 -15.44
C ALA A 217 0.50 -19.48 -16.27
N SER A 218 0.81 -18.23 -15.93
CA SER A 218 1.81 -17.40 -16.62
C SER A 218 3.23 -17.56 -16.08
N ALA A 219 3.42 -18.18 -14.91
CA ALA A 219 4.73 -18.29 -14.24
C ALA A 219 5.72 -19.15 -15.03
N GLY A 220 5.24 -20.12 -15.84
CA GLY A 220 6.10 -21.04 -16.59
C GLY A 220 7.11 -21.75 -15.67
N SER A 221 8.41 -21.59 -15.95
CA SER A 221 9.50 -22.14 -15.13
C SER A 221 10.04 -21.16 -14.07
N ALA A 222 9.43 -19.95 -13.93
CA ALA A 222 9.89 -18.94 -13.00
C ALA A 222 9.40 -19.26 -11.57
N ALA A 223 10.16 -20.06 -10.84
CA ALA A 223 9.80 -20.55 -9.50
C ALA A 223 9.48 -19.43 -8.48
N PRO A 224 10.18 -18.28 -8.43
CA PRO A 224 9.81 -17.20 -7.50
C PRO A 224 8.42 -16.62 -7.78
N GLN A 225 8.05 -16.45 -9.06
CA GLN A 225 6.74 -15.92 -9.44
C GLN A 225 5.63 -16.94 -9.20
N ALA A 226 5.90 -18.23 -9.42
CA ALA A 226 4.96 -19.29 -9.06
C ALA A 226 4.72 -19.33 -7.54
N SER A 227 5.77 -19.16 -6.73
CA SER A 227 5.65 -19.09 -5.27
C SER A 227 4.88 -17.85 -4.82
N LEU A 228 5.13 -16.68 -5.44
CA LEU A 228 4.39 -15.44 -5.17
C LEU A 228 2.89 -15.62 -5.43
N ALA A 229 2.53 -16.16 -6.60
CA ALA A 229 1.15 -16.43 -6.98
C ALA A 229 0.49 -17.46 -6.06
N ALA A 230 1.24 -18.50 -5.65
CA ALA A 230 0.76 -19.54 -4.74
C ALA A 230 0.43 -18.97 -3.35
N VAL A 231 1.28 -18.08 -2.80
CA VAL A 231 1.01 -17.39 -1.52
C VAL A 231 -0.21 -16.49 -1.65
N ALA A 232 -0.34 -15.71 -2.74
CA ALA A 232 -1.53 -14.89 -2.99
C ALA A 232 -2.80 -15.76 -3.00
N LYS A 233 -2.79 -16.86 -3.75
CA LYS A 233 -3.92 -17.81 -3.82
C LYS A 233 -4.25 -18.40 -2.44
N GLY A 234 -3.24 -18.88 -1.71
CA GLY A 234 -3.41 -19.45 -0.37
C GLY A 234 -4.02 -18.45 0.60
N ARG A 235 -3.54 -17.20 0.63
CA ARG A 235 -4.07 -16.14 1.50
C ARG A 235 -5.53 -15.77 1.14
N ALA A 236 -5.87 -15.69 -0.15
CA ALA A 236 -7.24 -15.43 -0.59
C ALA A 236 -8.19 -16.56 -0.18
N LEU A 237 -7.79 -17.83 -0.40
CA LEU A 237 -8.56 -19.02 -0.02
C LEU A 237 -8.74 -19.13 1.51
N LEU A 238 -7.70 -18.77 2.27
CA LEU A 238 -7.77 -18.70 3.74
C LEU A 238 -8.84 -17.69 4.19
N ASN A 239 -8.89 -16.54 3.58
CA ASN A 239 -9.91 -15.51 3.85
C ASN A 239 -11.33 -15.94 3.44
N LEU A 240 -11.46 -16.87 2.50
CA LEU A 240 -12.72 -17.51 2.11
C LEU A 240 -13.09 -18.74 2.98
N ALA A 241 -12.31 -19.05 4.03
CA ALA A 241 -12.44 -20.24 4.86
C ALA A 241 -12.33 -21.57 4.06
N ARG A 242 -11.63 -21.54 2.91
CA ARG A 242 -11.35 -22.72 2.07
C ARG A 242 -10.01 -23.34 2.48
N PHE A 243 -9.91 -23.75 3.74
CA PHE A 243 -8.66 -24.15 4.38
C PHE A 243 -7.90 -25.29 3.68
N PRO A 244 -8.53 -26.40 3.25
CA PRO A 244 -7.81 -27.47 2.54
C PRO A 244 -7.23 -27.00 1.20
N GLU A 245 -7.96 -26.16 0.49
CA GLU A 245 -7.50 -25.61 -0.79
C GLU A 245 -6.39 -24.58 -0.58
N ALA A 246 -6.47 -23.78 0.50
CA ALA A 246 -5.42 -22.82 0.86
C ALA A 246 -4.09 -23.55 1.15
N ALA A 247 -4.10 -24.62 1.94
CA ALA A 247 -2.93 -25.44 2.21
C ALA A 247 -2.36 -26.05 0.92
N THR A 248 -3.24 -26.63 0.09
CA THR A 248 -2.83 -27.21 -1.20
C THR A 248 -2.15 -26.18 -2.09
N ALA A 249 -2.66 -24.95 -2.13
CA ALA A 249 -2.13 -23.86 -2.97
C ALA A 249 -0.67 -23.52 -2.62
N VAL A 250 -0.28 -23.62 -1.34
CA VAL A 250 1.03 -23.17 -0.85
C VAL A 250 2.04 -24.31 -0.63
N THR A 251 1.65 -25.57 -0.82
CA THR A 251 2.49 -26.74 -0.50
C THR A 251 3.83 -26.72 -1.24
N ALA A 252 3.87 -26.22 -2.47
CA ALA A 252 5.10 -26.17 -3.27
C ALA A 252 5.98 -24.94 -2.98
N VAL A 253 5.55 -24.03 -2.11
CA VAL A 253 6.31 -22.81 -1.77
C VAL A 253 7.50 -23.21 -0.88
N PRO A 254 8.76 -22.88 -1.28
CA PRO A 254 9.94 -23.16 -0.45
C PRO A 254 9.86 -22.43 0.89
N ALA A 255 10.37 -23.06 1.95
CA ALA A 255 10.32 -22.49 3.30
C ALA A 255 11.14 -21.17 3.43
N ASP A 256 12.19 -21.04 2.63
CA ASP A 256 13.08 -19.87 2.55
C ASP A 256 12.64 -18.84 1.49
N PHE A 257 11.53 -19.08 0.80
CA PHE A 257 11.00 -18.13 -0.17
C PHE A 257 10.68 -16.79 0.50
N THR A 258 11.11 -15.71 -0.16
CA THR A 258 10.82 -14.34 0.25
C THR A 258 10.61 -13.48 -0.98
N TYR A 259 9.56 -12.71 -1.02
CA TYR A 259 9.31 -11.70 -2.04
C TYR A 259 9.21 -10.31 -1.40
N LEU A 260 9.97 -9.36 -1.95
CA LEU A 260 10.22 -8.05 -1.35
C LEU A 260 9.54 -6.93 -2.15
N ALA A 261 8.93 -6.00 -1.44
CA ALA A 261 8.64 -4.66 -1.96
C ALA A 261 9.85 -3.79 -1.63
N GLU A 262 10.59 -3.42 -2.67
CA GLU A 262 11.87 -2.71 -2.56
C GLU A 262 11.66 -1.19 -2.42
N PHE A 263 12.57 -0.55 -1.69
CA PHE A 263 12.66 0.89 -1.50
C PHE A 263 14.07 1.38 -1.84
N SER A 264 14.27 2.68 -1.93
CA SER A 264 15.56 3.28 -2.27
C SER A 264 15.81 4.54 -1.45
N ALA A 265 17.05 4.79 -1.08
CA ALA A 265 17.47 6.00 -0.40
C ALA A 265 17.85 7.16 -1.36
N ASN A 266 17.58 7.01 -2.68
CA ASN A 266 17.95 8.02 -3.67
C ASN A 266 17.13 9.30 -3.55
N THR A 267 15.84 9.17 -3.28
CA THR A 267 14.93 10.31 -3.10
C THR A 267 13.98 10.09 -1.92
N ARG A 268 13.49 11.18 -1.33
CA ARG A 268 12.50 11.12 -0.25
C ARG A 268 11.19 10.40 -0.66
N GLN A 269 10.89 10.36 -1.94
CA GLN A 269 9.71 9.66 -2.45
C GLN A 269 9.89 8.14 -2.47
N GLU A 270 11.13 7.67 -2.63
CA GLU A 270 11.49 6.27 -2.69
C GLU A 270 11.88 5.69 -1.33
N GLU A 271 12.20 6.55 -0.35
CA GLU A 271 12.46 6.11 1.03
C GLU A 271 11.19 5.55 1.68
N ILE A 272 11.34 4.45 2.42
CA ILE A 272 10.21 3.84 3.13
C ILE A 272 9.68 4.74 4.26
N GLY A 273 8.36 4.97 4.25
CA GLY A 273 7.69 5.76 5.29
C GLY A 273 7.78 5.13 6.68
N LEU A 274 7.81 3.81 6.77
CA LEU A 274 7.96 3.09 8.05
C LEU A 274 9.22 3.51 8.80
N TYR A 275 10.38 3.61 8.12
CA TYR A 275 11.60 4.10 8.76
C TYR A 275 11.43 5.53 9.31
N LEU A 276 10.96 6.45 8.47
CA LEU A 276 10.79 7.84 8.87
C LEU A 276 9.85 7.98 10.07
N LEU A 277 8.65 7.41 9.95
CA LEU A 277 7.53 7.67 10.85
C LEU A 277 7.63 6.94 12.19
N THR A 278 8.33 5.79 12.21
CA THR A 278 8.48 4.97 13.42
C THR A 278 9.83 5.11 14.10
N ARG A 279 10.80 5.80 13.49
CA ARG A 279 12.14 5.95 14.09
C ARG A 279 12.62 7.39 14.17
N VAL A 280 12.34 8.22 13.16
CA VAL A 280 12.80 9.60 13.08
C VAL A 280 11.76 10.55 13.64
N ASP A 281 10.55 10.51 13.07
CA ASP A 281 9.44 11.41 13.44
C ASP A 281 8.65 10.93 14.66
N ARG A 282 8.82 9.69 15.08
CA ARG A 282 8.25 9.12 16.32
C ARG A 282 6.72 9.23 16.39
N GLN A 283 6.06 9.00 15.26
CA GLN A 283 4.60 9.09 15.17
C GLN A 283 3.89 7.77 15.48
N PHE A 284 4.55 6.63 15.27
CA PHE A 284 4.01 5.30 15.53
C PHE A 284 4.98 4.54 16.43
N SER A 285 4.51 4.15 17.61
CA SER A 285 5.25 3.48 18.66
C SER A 285 4.86 2.02 18.75
N VAL A 286 5.78 1.11 19.04
CA VAL A 286 5.45 -0.31 19.27
C VAL A 286 4.55 -0.43 20.50
N SER A 287 3.43 -1.15 20.37
CA SER A 287 2.47 -1.33 21.43
C SER A 287 2.83 -2.49 22.38
N ASP A 288 2.11 -2.63 23.51
CA ASP A 288 2.32 -3.71 24.49
C ASP A 288 1.06 -3.99 25.31
N GLY A 289 0.03 -4.53 24.67
CA GLY A 289 -1.20 -4.89 25.33
C GLY A 289 -2.23 -3.78 25.46
N GLU A 290 -2.02 -2.63 24.81
CA GLU A 290 -3.00 -1.56 24.76
C GLU A 290 -4.33 -2.07 24.18
N GLY A 291 -5.44 -1.73 24.86
CA GLY A 291 -6.78 -2.18 24.45
C GLY A 291 -7.02 -3.69 24.57
N GLY A 292 -6.19 -4.43 25.32
CA GLY A 292 -6.27 -5.89 25.42
C GLY A 292 -5.54 -6.63 24.30
N GLY A 293 -4.69 -5.93 23.54
CA GLY A 293 -3.87 -6.48 22.46
C GLY A 293 -2.72 -7.38 22.93
N LEU A 294 -1.90 -7.83 21.99
CA LEU A 294 -0.76 -8.72 22.27
C LEU A 294 0.39 -8.01 23.00
N PRO A 295 1.17 -8.74 23.81
CA PRO A 295 2.30 -8.20 24.58
C PRO A 295 3.56 -8.11 23.70
N TYR A 296 3.53 -7.30 22.62
CA TYR A 296 4.62 -7.26 21.63
C TYR A 296 5.99 -6.92 22.24
N ARG A 297 6.03 -6.00 23.19
CA ARG A 297 7.29 -5.61 23.85
C ARG A 297 7.67 -6.52 25.02
N SER A 298 6.72 -6.80 25.90
CA SER A 298 6.96 -7.57 27.13
C SER A 298 7.11 -9.07 26.87
N ALA A 299 6.65 -9.59 25.74
CA ALA A 299 6.94 -10.97 25.34
C ALA A 299 8.42 -11.23 25.10
N ASN A 300 9.23 -10.19 24.84
CA ASN A 300 10.66 -10.30 24.48
C ASN A 300 10.91 -11.32 23.36
N ASP A 301 9.99 -11.36 22.38
CA ASP A 301 10.06 -12.28 21.25
C ASP A 301 11.08 -11.79 20.22
N PRO A 302 12.03 -12.63 19.75
CA PRO A 302 13.05 -12.24 18.79
C PRO A 302 12.48 -11.81 17.42
N ARG A 303 11.23 -12.16 17.11
CA ARG A 303 10.54 -11.77 15.87
C ARG A 303 9.99 -10.35 15.90
N VAL A 304 9.95 -9.74 17.10
CA VAL A 304 9.48 -8.37 17.34
C VAL A 304 10.65 -7.51 17.84
N PRO A 305 11.59 -7.16 16.96
CA PRO A 305 12.75 -6.36 17.37
C PRO A 305 12.33 -4.91 17.65
N TRP A 306 12.49 -4.46 18.87
CA TRP A 306 12.23 -3.09 19.31
C TRP A 306 13.30 -2.57 20.26
N THR A 307 13.35 -1.24 20.43
CA THR A 307 14.24 -0.59 21.41
C THR A 307 13.59 0.66 21.99
N GLN A 308 14.09 1.12 23.14
CA GLN A 308 13.68 2.36 23.77
C GLN A 308 14.93 3.16 24.16
N ILE A 309 14.92 4.45 23.86
CA ILE A 309 15.85 5.41 24.43
C ILE A 309 15.22 5.95 25.71
N PRO A 310 15.86 5.85 26.89
CA PRO A 310 15.29 6.31 28.15
C PRO A 310 14.83 7.77 28.08
N GLY A 311 13.56 8.02 28.44
CA GLY A 311 12.95 9.35 28.40
C GLY A 311 12.54 9.84 27.02
N GLU A 312 12.69 9.04 25.96
CA GLU A 312 12.22 9.40 24.64
C GLU A 312 10.68 9.40 24.57
N LEU A 313 10.15 10.48 23.98
CA LEU A 313 8.73 10.68 23.78
C LEU A 313 8.38 10.67 22.30
N GLY A 314 7.14 10.32 21.99
CA GLY A 314 6.55 10.45 20.67
C GLY A 314 6.55 11.88 20.16
N GLN A 315 6.12 12.08 18.91
CA GLN A 315 6.02 13.42 18.31
C GLN A 315 5.07 14.34 19.11
N ASP A 316 4.10 13.78 19.83
CA ASP A 316 3.17 14.53 20.70
C ASP A 316 3.82 15.08 21.98
N GLY A 317 5.07 14.69 22.27
CA GLY A 317 5.83 15.16 23.43
C GLY A 317 5.39 14.60 24.79
N VAL A 318 4.43 13.64 24.80
CA VAL A 318 3.88 13.09 26.06
C VAL A 318 3.82 11.56 26.08
N THR A 319 3.62 10.90 24.96
CA THR A 319 3.52 9.44 24.87
C THR A 319 4.93 8.83 24.94
N PRO A 320 5.21 7.87 25.83
CA PRO A 320 6.47 7.11 25.80
C PRO A 320 6.68 6.45 24.44
N PHE A 321 7.90 6.51 23.93
CA PHE A 321 8.17 6.04 22.56
C PHE A 321 9.03 4.78 22.54
N TYR A 322 8.58 3.79 21.75
CA TYR A 322 9.24 2.51 21.56
C TYR A 322 9.46 2.29 20.06
N ARG A 323 10.74 2.26 19.65
CA ARG A 323 11.13 2.18 18.24
C ARG A 323 11.05 0.75 17.75
N GLN A 324 10.40 0.52 16.63
CA GLN A 324 10.57 -0.72 15.88
C GLN A 324 12.00 -0.79 15.28
N MET A 325 12.55 -1.99 15.16
CA MET A 325 13.90 -2.22 14.63
C MET A 325 13.89 -3.13 13.40
N LYS A 326 12.70 -3.47 12.87
CA LYS A 326 12.54 -4.29 11.67
C LYS A 326 12.87 -3.52 10.39
N TYR A 327 12.43 -2.26 10.32
CA TYR A 327 12.70 -1.33 9.21
C TYR A 327 13.63 -0.24 9.72
N ASP A 328 14.93 -0.51 9.72
CA ASP A 328 15.95 0.33 10.39
C ASP A 328 16.77 1.20 9.43
N ALA A 329 16.46 1.19 8.13
CA ALA A 329 17.07 2.00 7.10
C ALA A 329 16.02 2.63 6.16
N PRO A 330 16.36 3.76 5.48
CA PRO A 330 15.47 4.41 4.55
C PRO A 330 15.05 3.55 3.33
N ASP A 331 15.87 2.57 2.99
CA ASP A 331 15.70 1.61 1.89
C ASP A 331 15.35 0.19 2.37
N ALA A 332 14.94 0.04 3.64
CA ALA A 332 14.58 -1.27 4.18
C ALA A 332 13.40 -1.87 3.40
N PRO A 333 13.53 -3.08 2.82
CA PRO A 333 12.47 -3.70 2.03
C PRO A 333 11.36 -4.27 2.92
N VAL A 334 10.16 -4.35 2.38
CA VAL A 334 9.01 -5.01 3.02
C VAL A 334 8.83 -6.41 2.44
N VAL A 335 8.86 -7.42 3.30
CA VAL A 335 8.46 -8.79 2.94
C VAL A 335 6.93 -8.83 2.86
N PHE A 336 6.35 -9.06 1.68
CA PHE A 336 4.90 -9.14 1.52
C PHE A 336 4.36 -10.51 1.12
N ALA A 337 5.26 -11.45 0.75
CA ALA A 337 4.96 -12.87 0.60
C ALA A 337 6.17 -13.71 1.00
N SER A 338 5.93 -14.81 1.69
CA SER A 338 7.03 -15.65 2.18
C SER A 338 6.67 -17.12 2.37
N GLY A 339 7.69 -17.97 2.44
CA GLY A 339 7.56 -19.36 2.84
C GLY A 339 7.06 -19.50 4.28
N ILE A 340 7.37 -18.55 5.16
CA ILE A 340 6.81 -18.51 6.53
C ILE A 340 5.29 -18.36 6.48
N GLU A 341 4.77 -17.42 5.69
CA GLU A 341 3.32 -17.25 5.52
C GLU A 341 2.69 -18.52 4.94
N ALA A 342 3.32 -19.14 3.94
CA ALA A 342 2.86 -20.41 3.37
C ALA A 342 2.75 -21.52 4.44
N ARG A 343 3.74 -21.68 5.32
CA ARG A 343 3.70 -22.65 6.44
C ARG A 343 2.61 -22.28 7.45
N LEU A 344 2.40 -21.01 7.73
CA LEU A 344 1.33 -20.59 8.64
C LEU A 344 -0.08 -20.83 8.04
N ILE A 345 -0.26 -20.74 6.74
CA ILE A 345 -1.50 -21.15 6.04
C ILE A 345 -1.74 -22.65 6.20
N GLU A 346 -0.70 -23.48 6.00
CA GLU A 346 -0.81 -24.92 6.23
C GLU A 346 -1.11 -25.27 7.69
N ALA A 347 -0.48 -24.58 8.65
CA ALA A 347 -0.74 -24.78 10.06
C ALA A 347 -2.20 -24.46 10.42
N GLU A 348 -2.76 -23.39 9.84
CA GLU A 348 -4.17 -23.04 10.08
C GLU A 348 -5.13 -24.06 9.49
N ALA A 349 -4.84 -24.59 8.30
CA ALA A 349 -5.62 -25.69 7.73
C ALA A 349 -5.56 -26.95 8.58
N ALA A 350 -4.37 -27.27 9.13
CA ALA A 350 -4.22 -28.38 10.06
C ALA A 350 -4.99 -28.16 11.37
N LEU A 351 -4.99 -26.91 11.90
CA LEU A 351 -5.79 -26.53 13.07
C LEU A 351 -7.29 -26.78 12.81
N GLN A 352 -7.80 -26.34 11.67
CA GLN A 352 -9.21 -26.52 11.30
C GLN A 352 -9.59 -27.98 11.06
N ALA A 353 -8.66 -28.78 10.57
CA ALA A 353 -8.81 -30.24 10.41
C ALA A 353 -8.64 -31.03 11.73
N ASN A 354 -8.30 -30.35 12.83
CA ASN A 354 -7.88 -30.95 14.11
C ASN A 354 -6.69 -31.92 13.94
N ASP A 355 -5.83 -31.72 12.94
CA ASP A 355 -4.56 -32.42 12.78
C ASP A 355 -3.49 -31.78 13.65
N LEU A 356 -3.51 -32.14 14.95
CA LEU A 356 -2.60 -31.57 15.94
C LEU A 356 -1.14 -31.94 15.68
N THR A 357 -0.89 -33.06 15.02
CA THR A 357 0.47 -33.49 14.67
C THR A 357 1.08 -32.55 13.64
N THR A 358 0.41 -32.33 12.53
CA THR A 358 0.88 -31.40 11.48
C THR A 358 0.98 -29.98 12.01
N PHE A 359 -0.03 -29.50 12.75
CA PHE A 359 -0.02 -28.19 13.39
C PHE A 359 1.22 -27.98 14.29
N GLY A 360 1.46 -28.94 15.21
CA GLY A 360 2.59 -28.85 16.15
C GLY A 360 3.95 -28.92 15.46
N ASN A 361 4.08 -29.77 14.44
CA ASN A 361 5.31 -29.92 13.66
C ASN A 361 5.66 -28.64 12.89
N ILE A 362 4.69 -27.99 12.24
CA ILE A 362 4.93 -26.76 11.49
C ILE A 362 5.37 -25.63 12.43
N HIS A 363 4.62 -25.41 13.53
CA HIS A 363 5.00 -24.36 14.50
C HIS A 363 6.34 -24.65 15.15
N THR A 364 6.63 -25.88 15.51
CA THR A 364 7.94 -26.28 16.07
C THR A 364 9.07 -25.99 15.10
N ALA A 365 8.90 -26.36 13.82
CA ALA A 365 9.92 -26.12 12.79
C ALA A 365 10.17 -24.61 12.56
N LEU A 366 9.13 -23.81 12.47
CA LEU A 366 9.26 -22.34 12.35
C LEU A 366 9.95 -21.76 13.58
N ARG A 367 9.51 -22.10 14.78
CA ARG A 367 10.05 -21.58 16.06
C ARG A 367 11.53 -21.94 16.27
N ALA A 368 11.96 -23.12 15.79
CA ALA A 368 13.33 -23.54 15.86
C ALA A 368 14.29 -22.61 15.06
N THR A 369 13.81 -21.96 14.00
CA THR A 369 14.63 -21.03 13.19
C THR A 369 15.06 -19.76 13.96
N VAL A 370 14.35 -19.44 15.04
CA VAL A 370 14.61 -18.29 15.91
C VAL A 370 14.88 -18.72 17.37
N LEU A 371 15.27 -19.96 17.57
CA LEU A 371 15.65 -20.55 18.85
C LEU A 371 14.54 -20.55 19.91
N LEU A 372 13.29 -20.57 19.51
CA LEU A 372 12.13 -20.73 20.40
C LEU A 372 11.81 -22.22 20.61
N GLY A 373 11.19 -22.55 21.75
CA GLY A 373 10.86 -23.92 22.14
C GLY A 373 9.84 -24.59 21.24
N ALA A 374 9.85 -25.92 21.26
CA ALA A 374 8.88 -26.77 20.58
C ALA A 374 7.44 -26.55 21.11
N VAL A 375 6.46 -26.91 20.30
CA VAL A 375 5.02 -26.74 20.59
C VAL A 375 4.39 -28.11 20.81
N ASP A 376 3.70 -28.26 21.91
CA ASP A 376 2.84 -29.41 22.16
C ASP A 376 1.35 -28.98 22.14
N PRO A 377 0.67 -29.11 21.02
CA PRO A 377 -0.72 -28.68 20.90
C PRO A 377 -1.69 -29.59 21.66
N THR A 378 -1.26 -30.79 22.10
CA THR A 378 -2.11 -31.71 22.84
C THR A 378 -2.32 -31.27 24.31
N ALA A 379 -1.41 -30.43 24.81
CA ALA A 379 -1.52 -29.80 26.13
C ALA A 379 -2.44 -28.55 26.13
N MET A 380 -2.95 -28.13 24.99
CA MET A 380 -3.79 -26.93 24.81
C MET A 380 -5.25 -27.31 24.55
N THR A 381 -6.18 -26.54 25.10
CA THR A 381 -7.58 -26.55 24.66
C THR A 381 -7.73 -26.07 23.19
N ALA A 382 -8.90 -26.30 22.60
CA ALA A 382 -9.16 -25.79 21.24
C ALA A 382 -8.98 -24.27 21.16
N THR A 383 -9.51 -23.53 22.11
CA THR A 383 -9.38 -22.06 22.19
C THR A 383 -7.94 -21.62 22.35
N GLU A 384 -7.15 -22.25 23.19
CA GLU A 384 -5.73 -21.94 23.37
C GLU A 384 -4.90 -22.24 22.11
N ARG A 385 -5.24 -23.26 21.34
CA ARG A 385 -4.59 -23.51 20.03
C ARG A 385 -4.89 -22.42 19.02
N GLU A 386 -6.13 -21.93 18.95
CA GLU A 386 -6.51 -20.79 18.12
C GLU A 386 -5.73 -19.53 18.53
N ASP A 387 -5.76 -19.19 19.83
CA ASP A 387 -5.06 -18.03 20.37
C ASP A 387 -3.55 -18.11 20.10
N PHE A 388 -2.95 -19.28 20.32
CA PHE A 388 -1.55 -19.55 20.01
C PHE A 388 -1.25 -19.34 18.51
N HIS A 389 -2.07 -19.91 17.64
CA HIS A 389 -1.86 -19.78 16.18
C HIS A 389 -1.87 -18.31 15.72
N PHE A 390 -2.88 -17.55 16.14
CA PHE A 390 -3.01 -16.15 15.76
C PHE A 390 -1.96 -15.23 16.44
N GLN A 391 -1.45 -15.61 17.61
CA GLN A 391 -0.29 -14.95 18.21
C GLN A 391 1.00 -15.26 17.43
N GLU A 392 1.24 -16.52 17.05
CA GLU A 392 2.38 -16.91 16.22
C GLU A 392 2.34 -16.15 14.87
N ARG A 393 1.18 -16.09 14.22
CA ARG A 393 0.99 -15.30 12.99
C ARG A 393 1.33 -13.83 13.21
N ALA A 394 0.84 -13.21 14.28
CA ALA A 394 1.08 -11.81 14.61
C ALA A 394 2.56 -11.51 14.82
N PHE A 395 3.35 -12.42 15.38
CA PHE A 395 4.78 -12.22 15.61
C PHE A 395 5.60 -12.51 14.35
N TRP A 396 5.31 -13.59 13.62
CA TRP A 396 6.00 -13.89 12.35
C TRP A 396 5.75 -12.84 11.27
N LEU A 397 4.52 -12.36 11.18
CA LEU A 397 4.07 -11.41 10.16
C LEU A 397 3.96 -9.97 10.72
N TRP A 398 4.68 -9.68 11.81
CA TRP A 398 4.67 -8.37 12.45
C TRP A 398 5.03 -7.26 11.47
N LEU A 399 4.26 -6.17 11.48
CA LEU A 399 4.42 -4.99 10.62
C LEU A 399 4.42 -5.32 9.10
N THR A 400 3.50 -6.17 8.67
CA THR A 400 3.30 -6.51 7.25
C THR A 400 1.83 -6.44 6.82
N ALA A 401 0.98 -5.74 7.58
CA ALA A 401 -0.45 -5.57 7.36
C ALA A 401 -1.28 -6.88 7.37
N HIS A 402 -0.79 -7.95 7.98
CA HIS A 402 -1.56 -9.20 8.10
C HIS A 402 -2.51 -9.21 9.29
N ARG A 403 -2.10 -8.58 10.39
CA ARG A 403 -2.81 -8.64 11.67
C ARG A 403 -4.27 -8.23 11.54
N PHE A 404 -4.59 -7.23 10.73
CA PHE A 404 -5.95 -6.76 10.54
C PHE A 404 -6.86 -7.83 9.92
N GLY A 405 -6.42 -8.48 8.84
CA GLY A 405 -7.14 -9.60 8.23
C GLY A 405 -7.32 -10.75 9.22
N ASP A 406 -6.30 -11.05 10.03
CA ASP A 406 -6.34 -12.09 11.05
C ASP A 406 -7.38 -11.81 12.14
N LEU A 407 -7.47 -10.56 12.64
CA LEU A 407 -8.49 -10.17 13.63
C LEU A 407 -9.91 -10.27 13.04
N ARG A 408 -10.12 -9.85 11.79
CA ARG A 408 -11.40 -10.00 11.11
C ARG A 408 -11.77 -11.48 10.92
N ARG A 409 -10.79 -12.34 10.62
CA ARG A 409 -11.02 -13.79 10.50
C ARG A 409 -11.35 -14.43 11.85
N LEU A 410 -10.69 -14.03 12.94
CA LEU A 410 -11.04 -14.48 14.30
C LEU A 410 -12.51 -14.19 14.62
N ALA A 411 -13.01 -13.01 14.29
CA ALA A 411 -14.41 -12.68 14.49
C ALA A 411 -15.33 -13.46 13.52
N ARG A 412 -15.02 -13.45 12.21
CA ARG A 412 -15.91 -13.99 11.16
C ARG A 412 -15.88 -15.51 11.05
N GLN A 413 -14.70 -16.14 11.15
CA GLN A 413 -14.52 -17.57 10.90
C GLN A 413 -14.44 -18.42 12.18
N TYR A 414 -14.00 -17.80 13.29
CA TYR A 414 -13.84 -18.48 14.59
C TYR A 414 -14.89 -18.05 15.63
N GLY A 415 -15.82 -17.13 15.25
CA GLY A 415 -16.92 -16.70 16.09
C GLY A 415 -16.52 -15.97 17.36
N ARG A 416 -15.32 -15.36 17.38
CA ARG A 416 -14.87 -14.60 18.55
C ARG A 416 -15.61 -13.27 18.65
N PRO A 417 -16.03 -12.83 19.84
CA PRO A 417 -16.63 -11.52 20.01
C PRO A 417 -15.68 -10.42 19.54
N VAL A 418 -16.18 -9.47 18.75
CA VAL A 418 -15.38 -8.38 18.15
C VAL A 418 -14.55 -7.64 19.19
N GLU A 419 -15.15 -7.26 20.32
CA GLU A 419 -14.49 -6.50 21.38
C GLU A 419 -13.50 -7.33 22.23
N SER A 420 -13.43 -8.65 22.00
CA SER A 420 -12.37 -9.51 22.56
C SER A 420 -11.20 -9.72 21.59
N VAL A 421 -11.35 -9.29 20.35
CA VAL A 421 -10.38 -9.48 19.26
C VAL A 421 -9.69 -8.16 18.91
N PHE A 422 -10.47 -7.11 18.75
CA PHE A 422 -9.94 -5.77 18.44
C PHE A 422 -9.70 -4.97 19.73
N PRO A 423 -8.74 -4.01 19.73
CA PRO A 423 -8.50 -3.12 20.87
C PRO A 423 -9.80 -2.47 21.38
N SER A 424 -10.05 -2.55 22.68
CA SER A 424 -11.28 -2.07 23.30
C SER A 424 -11.03 -1.42 24.66
N GLY A 425 -12.08 -0.83 25.27
CA GLY A 425 -11.97 -0.19 26.57
C GLY A 425 -11.37 1.22 26.53
N PRO A 426 -10.66 1.66 27.58
CA PRO A 426 -10.09 2.99 27.66
C PRO A 426 -9.00 3.22 26.61
N TYR A 427 -9.09 4.32 25.88
CA TYR A 427 -8.06 4.74 24.93
C TYR A 427 -6.98 5.57 25.64
N PHE A 428 -5.72 5.28 25.42
CA PHE A 428 -4.60 5.85 26.20
C PHE A 428 -4.44 7.38 26.06
N LYS A 429 -4.97 7.99 25.00
CA LYS A 429 -5.04 9.46 24.84
C LYS A 429 -6.36 10.08 25.33
N GLY A 430 -7.15 9.32 26.08
CA GLY A 430 -8.44 9.77 26.63
C GLY A 430 -9.65 9.31 25.83
N GLY A 431 -10.77 9.12 26.51
CA GLY A 431 -11.97 8.50 25.96
C GLY A 431 -11.86 6.97 25.88
N THR A 432 -12.52 6.39 24.91
CA THR A 432 -12.56 4.94 24.66
C THR A 432 -12.21 4.65 23.23
N PHE A 433 -11.78 3.41 22.96
CA PHE A 433 -11.75 2.90 21.58
C PHE A 433 -13.15 2.94 20.97
N GLY A 434 -13.22 3.17 19.67
CA GLY A 434 -14.45 3.06 18.89
C GLY A 434 -14.77 1.59 18.53
N VAL A 435 -15.74 1.43 17.62
CA VAL A 435 -16.31 0.11 17.27
C VAL A 435 -16.00 -0.31 15.83
N ASP A 436 -15.18 0.44 15.11
CA ASP A 436 -14.82 0.08 13.73
C ASP A 436 -14.07 -1.25 13.70
N VAL A 437 -14.41 -2.08 12.71
CA VAL A 437 -13.79 -3.39 12.45
C VAL A 437 -13.21 -3.49 11.04
N ASN A 438 -13.30 -2.41 10.29
CA ASN A 438 -12.76 -2.25 8.94
C ASN A 438 -12.62 -0.76 8.62
N PHE A 439 -11.83 -0.44 7.59
CA PHE A 439 -11.75 0.91 7.06
C PHE A 439 -13.02 1.25 6.28
N PRO A 440 -13.60 2.44 6.47
CA PRO A 440 -14.66 2.92 5.61
C PRO A 440 -14.12 3.20 4.20
N ILE A 441 -15.00 3.10 3.20
CA ILE A 441 -14.69 3.57 1.85
C ILE A 441 -14.76 5.10 1.88
N PRO A 442 -13.75 5.80 1.33
CA PRO A 442 -13.75 7.27 1.31
C PRO A 442 -14.95 7.86 0.60
N ILE A 443 -15.42 9.02 1.10
CA ILE A 443 -16.60 9.71 0.57
C ILE A 443 -16.45 10.10 -0.90
N GLU A 444 -15.25 10.22 -1.41
CA GLU A 444 -14.93 10.55 -2.79
C GLU A 444 -15.47 9.52 -3.80
N GLU A 445 -15.70 8.26 -3.35
CA GLU A 445 -16.37 7.24 -4.17
C GLU A 445 -17.82 7.59 -4.51
N GLN A 446 -18.44 8.57 -3.86
CA GLN A 446 -19.75 9.09 -4.26
C GLN A 446 -19.78 9.65 -5.70
N ASN A 447 -18.60 9.93 -6.27
CA ASN A 447 -18.48 10.30 -7.69
C ASN A 447 -18.68 9.10 -8.66
N ASN A 448 -18.62 7.88 -8.16
CA ASN A 448 -18.95 6.67 -8.92
C ASN A 448 -20.47 6.44 -8.85
N PRO A 449 -21.20 6.45 -10.00
CA PRO A 449 -22.65 6.29 -10.01
C PRO A 449 -23.14 4.93 -9.51
N ASN A 450 -22.25 3.93 -9.44
CA ASN A 450 -22.57 2.60 -8.93
C ASN A 450 -22.36 2.46 -7.42
N PHE A 451 -21.70 3.44 -6.77
CA PHE A 451 -21.38 3.38 -5.34
C PHE A 451 -22.55 3.86 -4.49
N THR A 452 -22.95 3.05 -3.51
CA THR A 452 -24.07 3.34 -2.60
C THR A 452 -23.65 3.34 -1.12
N GLY A 453 -22.36 3.33 -0.83
CA GLY A 453 -21.80 3.21 0.51
C GLY A 453 -21.26 1.81 0.80
N CYS A 454 -20.81 1.58 2.02
CA CYS A 454 -20.47 0.23 2.46
C CYS A 454 -21.70 -0.67 2.39
N ILE A 455 -21.58 -1.83 1.71
CA ILE A 455 -22.63 -2.86 1.69
C ILE A 455 -22.77 -3.48 3.07
N ASP A 456 -21.63 -3.75 3.69
CA ASP A 456 -21.53 -4.41 4.99
C ASP A 456 -20.25 -3.94 5.71
N ARG A 457 -20.39 -3.54 6.97
CA ARG A 457 -19.28 -3.17 7.86
C ARG A 457 -18.94 -4.27 8.89
N ASN A 458 -19.44 -5.47 8.71
CA ASN A 458 -19.06 -6.59 9.54
C ASN A 458 -17.57 -6.97 9.36
N PRO A 459 -16.97 -7.64 10.35
CA PRO A 459 -15.58 -8.09 10.27
C PRO A 459 -15.27 -8.95 9.04
#